data_9216211821aed685f0e4b95b6d8b508f
#
_entry.id   9216211821aed685f0e4b95b6d8b508f
#
_cell.length_a   1.000
_cell.length_b   1.000
_cell.length_c   1.000
_cell.angle_alpha   90.00
_cell.angle_beta   90.00
_cell.angle_gamma   90.00
#
_symmetry.space_group_name_H-M   'P 1'
#
loop_
_entity.id
_entity.type
_entity.pdbx_description
1 polymer ?
#
loop_
_entity_poly.entity_id
_entity_poly.type
_entity_poly.pdbx_seq_one_letter_code
_entity_poly.pdbx_strand_id
1 'polypeptide(L)'
;WLEAKTGLPTIIANDANCAGLGEAWLGAGRRFPNLILLTLGTGVGGAIILDGKLFTGHQGAAGELGLIALYPDGPECNSGNRGSLEQHVSIQAIRRRTGLEPEELGQRALAGDRFALEFWESYGRDLGIGLASLIYILTPEAIVIGGGISASAEFFFPAAMAEIERRVLPSSRSGLQLLPAELGNQAGMVGAAKLALG
;
A
#
# COMPACT_ATOMS: atom_id res chain seq x y z
N TRP A 1 3.54 -22.53 -21.17
CA TRP A 1 2.46 -22.51 -22.17
C TRP A 1 2.53 -21.24 -23.04
N LEU A 2 2.66 -20.04 -22.43
CA LEU A 2 2.77 -18.78 -23.18
C LEU A 2 4.02 -18.77 -24.08
N GLU A 3 5.19 -19.11 -23.55
CA GLU A 3 6.44 -19.20 -24.35
C GLU A 3 6.30 -20.17 -25.56
N ALA A 4 5.69 -21.34 -25.32
CA ALA A 4 5.46 -22.32 -26.37
C ALA A 4 4.47 -21.83 -27.46
N LYS A 5 3.57 -20.90 -27.12
CA LYS A 5 2.57 -20.33 -28.03
C LYS A 5 3.07 -19.09 -28.78
N THR A 6 3.87 -18.28 -28.12
CA THR A 6 4.31 -16.97 -28.63
C THR A 6 5.74 -16.96 -29.18
N GLY A 7 6.56 -17.93 -28.75
CA GLY A 7 8.00 -17.92 -29.02
C GLY A 7 8.77 -16.83 -28.26
N LEU A 8 8.12 -16.13 -27.30
CA LEU A 8 8.72 -15.04 -26.54
C LEU A 8 9.00 -15.50 -25.09
N PRO A 9 10.13 -15.07 -24.48
CA PRO A 9 10.39 -15.27 -23.07
C PRO A 9 9.24 -14.76 -22.21
N THR A 10 8.86 -15.51 -21.18
CA THR A 10 7.74 -15.16 -20.30
C THR A 10 8.20 -15.11 -18.84
N ILE A 11 7.88 -14.02 -18.15
CA ILE A 11 8.15 -13.83 -16.72
C ILE A 11 6.82 -13.80 -15.97
N ILE A 12 6.74 -14.54 -14.87
CA ILE A 12 5.60 -14.47 -13.95
C ILE A 12 6.01 -13.61 -12.75
N ALA A 13 5.17 -12.64 -12.38
CA ALA A 13 5.41 -11.76 -11.26
C ALA A 13 4.11 -11.53 -10.46
N ASN A 14 4.26 -11.16 -9.19
CA ASN A 14 3.15 -10.74 -8.35
C ASN A 14 2.62 -9.38 -8.83
N ASP A 15 1.31 -9.16 -8.76
CA ASP A 15 0.63 -7.96 -9.26
C ASP A 15 0.99 -6.69 -8.46
N ALA A 16 1.10 -6.78 -7.13
CA ALA A 16 1.53 -5.66 -6.30
C ALA A 16 3.00 -5.31 -6.54
N ASN A 17 3.87 -6.30 -6.76
CA ASN A 17 5.25 -6.08 -7.15
C ASN A 17 5.35 -5.36 -8.51
N CYS A 18 4.54 -5.75 -9.48
CA CYS A 18 4.44 -5.03 -10.75
C CYS A 18 3.94 -3.60 -10.54
N ALA A 19 2.91 -3.39 -9.73
CA ALA A 19 2.40 -2.05 -9.46
C ALA A 19 3.48 -1.16 -8.80
N GLY A 20 4.22 -1.71 -7.81
CA GLY A 20 5.33 -1.00 -7.18
C GLY A 20 6.44 -0.62 -8.14
N LEU A 21 6.82 -1.55 -9.02
CA LEU A 21 7.83 -1.28 -10.04
C LEU A 21 7.35 -0.24 -11.07
N GLY A 22 6.07 -0.25 -11.42
CA GLY A 22 5.46 0.75 -12.30
C GLY A 22 5.51 2.15 -11.69
N GLU A 23 5.07 2.29 -10.45
CA GLU A 23 5.11 3.56 -9.72
C GLU A 23 6.56 4.06 -9.49
N ALA A 24 7.49 3.15 -9.25
CA ALA A 24 8.92 3.50 -9.13
C ALA A 24 9.53 3.95 -10.46
N TRP A 25 9.05 3.43 -11.59
CA TRP A 25 9.60 3.76 -12.90
C TRP A 25 8.99 5.04 -13.49
N LEU A 26 7.66 5.12 -13.60
CA LEU A 26 6.95 6.20 -14.31
C LEU A 26 5.92 6.96 -13.45
N GLY A 27 5.64 6.51 -12.23
CA GLY A 27 4.62 7.08 -11.36
C GLY A 27 5.17 7.97 -10.24
N ALA A 28 4.43 8.01 -9.13
CA ALA A 28 4.72 8.84 -7.96
C ALA A 28 6.10 8.55 -7.34
N GLY A 29 6.57 7.31 -7.48
CA GLY A 29 7.84 6.83 -6.91
C GLY A 29 9.09 7.13 -7.73
N ARG A 30 9.01 7.65 -8.94
CA ARG A 30 10.11 7.76 -9.93
C ARG A 30 11.36 8.52 -9.48
N ARG A 31 11.27 9.28 -8.40
CA ARG A 31 12.40 10.07 -7.86
C ARG A 31 13.05 9.43 -6.62
N PHE A 32 12.52 8.33 -6.14
CA PHE A 32 12.91 7.71 -4.89
C PHE A 32 13.47 6.31 -5.13
N PRO A 33 14.79 6.12 -4.95
CA PRO A 33 15.41 4.80 -5.07
C PRO A 33 14.95 3.82 -3.97
N ASN A 34 14.49 4.33 -2.82
CA ASN A 34 14.02 3.52 -1.71
C ASN A 34 12.57 3.87 -1.39
N LEU A 35 11.65 3.03 -1.81
CA LEU A 35 10.22 3.24 -1.56
C LEU A 35 9.48 1.95 -1.24
N ILE A 36 8.33 2.11 -0.60
CA ILE A 36 7.32 1.04 -0.45
C ILE A 36 6.06 1.48 -1.19
N LEU A 37 5.42 0.53 -1.87
CA LEU A 37 4.05 0.68 -2.33
C LEU A 37 3.14 -0.18 -1.45
N LEU A 38 1.97 0.38 -1.07
CA LEU A 38 0.83 -0.40 -0.61
C LEU A 38 -0.34 -0.20 -1.57
N THR A 39 -0.97 -1.30 -1.98
CA THR A 39 -2.22 -1.26 -2.74
C THR A 39 -3.39 -1.56 -1.81
N LEU A 40 -4.24 -0.56 -1.55
CA LEU A 40 -5.40 -0.65 -0.68
C LEU A 40 -6.64 -0.99 -1.52
N GLY A 41 -7.03 -2.26 -1.49
CA GLY A 41 -8.11 -2.83 -2.27
C GLY A 41 -8.94 -3.85 -1.47
N THR A 42 -9.39 -4.92 -2.12
CA THR A 42 -10.07 -6.05 -1.45
C THR A 42 -9.20 -6.62 -0.33
N GLY A 43 -7.90 -6.72 -0.57
CA GLY A 43 -6.85 -6.95 0.41
C GLY A 43 -5.85 -5.79 0.42
N VAL A 44 -4.68 -6.02 1.04
CA VAL A 44 -3.56 -5.08 1.06
C VAL A 44 -2.31 -5.74 0.48
N GLY A 45 -2.01 -5.39 -0.76
CA GLY A 45 -0.75 -5.80 -1.40
C GLY A 45 0.38 -4.84 -1.07
N GLY A 46 1.61 -5.32 -1.24
CA GLY A 46 2.81 -4.52 -1.02
C GLY A 46 3.91 -4.78 -2.04
N ALA A 47 4.74 -3.77 -2.24
CA ALA A 47 6.01 -3.90 -2.95
C ALA A 47 7.09 -3.08 -2.26
N ILE A 48 8.32 -3.56 -2.34
CA ILE A 48 9.49 -2.94 -1.73
C ILE A 48 10.51 -2.67 -2.83
N ILE A 49 10.91 -1.43 -2.99
CA ILE A 49 11.99 -1.02 -3.91
C ILE A 49 13.15 -0.53 -3.05
N LEU A 50 14.31 -1.13 -3.23
CA LEU A 50 15.56 -0.76 -2.54
C LEU A 50 16.64 -0.50 -3.59
N ASP A 51 17.32 0.65 -3.50
CA ASP A 51 18.32 1.09 -4.48
C ASP A 51 17.82 1.00 -5.94
N GLY A 52 16.56 1.37 -6.15
CA GLY A 52 15.91 1.34 -7.46
C GLY A 52 15.53 -0.06 -7.97
N LYS A 53 15.67 -1.10 -7.14
CA LYS A 53 15.42 -2.50 -7.51
C LYS A 53 14.29 -3.09 -6.68
N LEU A 54 13.45 -3.89 -7.34
CA LEU A 54 12.41 -4.66 -6.66
C LEU A 54 13.03 -5.70 -5.73
N PHE A 55 12.66 -5.63 -4.44
CA PHE A 55 13.05 -6.62 -3.44
C PHE A 55 11.98 -7.70 -3.34
N THR A 56 12.31 -8.90 -3.74
CA THR A 56 11.39 -10.06 -3.76
C THR A 56 11.65 -11.07 -2.66
N GLY A 57 12.77 -10.93 -1.93
CA GLY A 57 13.17 -11.86 -0.88
C GLY A 57 13.49 -13.27 -1.39
N HIS A 58 13.46 -14.23 -0.47
CA HIS A 58 13.66 -15.63 -0.81
C HIS A 58 12.45 -16.17 -1.57
N GLN A 59 12.67 -16.77 -2.73
CA GLN A 59 11.65 -17.37 -3.61
C GLN A 59 10.51 -16.43 -4.02
N GLY A 60 10.73 -15.11 -3.99
CA GLY A 60 9.70 -14.14 -4.38
C GLY A 60 8.63 -13.89 -3.33
N ALA A 61 8.84 -14.30 -2.07
CA ALA A 61 7.82 -14.27 -1.02
C ALA A 61 7.86 -13.02 -0.12
N ALA A 62 8.71 -12.02 -0.43
CA ALA A 62 8.71 -10.76 0.30
C ALA A 62 7.62 -9.79 -0.21
N GLY A 63 7.37 -8.75 0.58
CA GLY A 63 6.44 -7.68 0.18
C GLY A 63 5.01 -7.89 0.68
N GLU A 64 4.73 -8.91 1.48
CA GLU A 64 3.42 -9.16 2.10
C GLU A 64 3.13 -8.15 3.23
N LEU A 65 3.19 -6.85 2.89
CA LEU A 65 3.15 -5.75 3.86
C LEU A 65 1.78 -5.64 4.57
N GLY A 66 0.72 -6.09 3.92
CA GLY A 66 -0.62 -6.14 4.51
C GLY A 66 -0.78 -7.18 5.62
N LEU A 67 0.13 -8.17 5.69
CA LEU A 67 0.04 -9.27 6.65
C LEU A 67 0.79 -9.03 7.97
N ILE A 68 1.48 -7.89 8.11
CA ILE A 68 2.08 -7.52 9.41
C ILE A 68 1.00 -7.39 10.48
N ALA A 69 1.27 -7.88 11.68
CA ALA A 69 0.34 -7.75 12.80
C ALA A 69 0.23 -6.31 13.26
N LEU A 70 -0.99 -5.76 13.26
CA LEU A 70 -1.29 -4.42 13.79
C LEU A 70 -1.82 -4.51 15.21
N TYR A 71 -2.83 -5.34 15.41
CA TYR A 71 -3.47 -5.61 16.71
C TYR A 71 -3.59 -7.13 16.92
N PRO A 72 -2.74 -7.76 17.75
CA PRO A 72 -2.66 -9.22 17.86
C PRO A 72 -3.99 -9.92 18.18
N ASP A 73 -4.88 -9.25 18.93
CA ASP A 73 -6.21 -9.75 19.28
C ASP A 73 -7.32 -9.33 18.28
N GLY A 74 -6.93 -8.78 17.13
CA GLY A 74 -7.84 -8.32 16.10
C GLY A 74 -8.51 -9.44 15.30
N PRO A 75 -9.25 -9.10 14.23
CA PRO A 75 -9.94 -10.08 13.39
C PRO A 75 -9.01 -11.12 12.77
N GLU A 76 -9.55 -12.31 12.51
CA GLU A 76 -8.81 -13.38 11.82
C GLU A 76 -8.42 -12.97 10.41
N CYS A 77 -7.21 -13.37 10.01
CA CYS A 77 -6.66 -13.15 8.69
C CYS A 77 -6.59 -14.48 7.92
N ASN A 78 -6.78 -14.43 6.60
CA ASN A 78 -6.66 -15.62 5.73
C ASN A 78 -5.26 -16.28 5.78
N SER A 79 -4.24 -15.55 6.24
CA SER A 79 -2.89 -16.10 6.47
C SER A 79 -2.78 -17.02 7.70
N GLY A 80 -3.84 -17.18 8.47
CA GLY A 80 -3.84 -17.90 9.76
C GLY A 80 -3.40 -17.02 10.95
N ASN A 81 -3.03 -15.76 10.71
CA ASN A 81 -2.72 -14.77 11.75
C ASN A 81 -3.98 -14.00 12.16
N ARG A 82 -3.86 -13.10 13.15
CA ARG A 82 -4.94 -12.21 13.60
C ARG A 82 -4.49 -10.76 13.56
N GLY A 83 -5.44 -9.85 13.32
CA GLY A 83 -5.27 -8.41 13.41
C GLY A 83 -4.17 -7.86 12.52
N SER A 84 -3.99 -8.42 11.31
CA SER A 84 -3.06 -7.88 10.32
C SER A 84 -3.48 -6.49 9.86
N LEU A 85 -2.56 -5.72 9.30
CA LEU A 85 -2.83 -4.40 8.70
C LEU A 85 -4.00 -4.49 7.70
N GLU A 86 -4.03 -5.52 6.85
CA GLU A 86 -5.12 -5.78 5.91
C GLU A 86 -6.48 -5.82 6.58
N GLN A 87 -6.58 -6.43 7.77
CA GLN A 87 -7.83 -6.54 8.51
C GLN A 87 -8.33 -5.19 9.06
N HIS A 88 -7.55 -4.13 8.92
CA HIS A 88 -7.90 -2.78 9.38
C HIS A 88 -8.05 -1.76 8.25
N VAL A 89 -7.32 -1.97 7.11
CA VAL A 89 -7.27 -0.97 6.03
C VAL A 89 -7.65 -1.50 4.64
N SER A 90 -8.26 -2.69 4.52
CA SER A 90 -8.85 -3.18 3.27
C SER A 90 -10.29 -2.73 3.07
N ILE A 91 -10.83 -2.90 1.85
CA ILE A 91 -12.27 -2.71 1.56
C ILE A 91 -13.12 -3.58 2.48
N GLN A 92 -12.70 -4.83 2.73
CA GLN A 92 -13.44 -5.72 3.65
C GLN A 92 -13.45 -5.19 5.08
N ALA A 93 -12.35 -4.58 5.53
CA ALA A 93 -12.30 -3.92 6.83
C ALA A 93 -13.24 -2.71 6.91
N ILE A 94 -13.30 -1.89 5.85
CA ILE A 94 -14.23 -0.75 5.74
C ILE A 94 -15.66 -1.25 5.83
N ARG A 95 -16.04 -2.22 5.01
CA ARG A 95 -17.39 -2.83 5.02
C ARG A 95 -17.77 -3.38 6.40
N ARG A 96 -16.86 -4.10 7.04
CA ARG A 96 -17.09 -4.68 8.37
C ARG A 96 -17.34 -3.60 9.43
N ARG A 97 -16.62 -2.47 9.36
CA ARG A 97 -16.68 -1.38 10.34
C ARG A 97 -17.85 -0.43 10.12
N THR A 98 -18.31 -0.26 8.88
CA THR A 98 -19.24 0.80 8.50
C THR A 98 -20.50 0.30 7.79
N GLY A 99 -20.45 -0.89 7.18
CA GLY A 99 -21.50 -1.37 6.28
C GLY A 99 -21.53 -0.68 4.91
N LEU A 100 -20.56 0.20 4.62
CA LEU A 100 -20.53 1.04 3.42
C LEU A 100 -19.34 0.70 2.52
N GLU A 101 -19.43 1.12 1.26
CA GLU A 101 -18.33 1.07 0.30
C GLU A 101 -17.39 2.27 0.49
N PRO A 102 -16.07 2.13 0.16
CA PRO A 102 -15.11 3.23 0.25
C PRO A 102 -15.52 4.47 -0.54
N GLU A 103 -16.07 4.28 -1.75
CA GLU A 103 -16.53 5.36 -2.60
C GLU A 103 -17.67 6.14 -1.95
N GLU A 104 -18.63 5.44 -1.34
CA GLU A 104 -19.75 6.07 -0.63
C GLU A 104 -19.26 6.87 0.58
N LEU A 105 -18.33 6.29 1.36
CA LEU A 105 -17.71 7.00 2.49
C LEU A 105 -16.92 8.23 2.03
N GLY A 106 -16.19 8.13 0.91
CA GLY A 106 -15.51 9.28 0.31
C GLY A 106 -16.48 10.39 -0.08
N GLN A 107 -17.59 10.06 -0.74
CA GLN A 107 -18.62 11.04 -1.12
C GLN A 107 -19.28 11.69 0.10
N ARG A 108 -19.58 10.91 1.14
CA ARG A 108 -20.09 11.44 2.41
C ARG A 108 -19.09 12.39 3.09
N ALA A 109 -17.81 12.05 3.10
CA ALA A 109 -16.76 12.90 3.67
C ALA A 109 -16.65 14.23 2.89
N LEU A 110 -16.69 14.19 1.55
CA LEU A 110 -16.75 15.39 0.71
C LEU A 110 -17.96 16.29 1.03
N ALA A 111 -19.10 15.68 1.37
CA ALA A 111 -20.31 16.40 1.79
C ALA A 111 -20.24 16.89 3.27
N GLY A 112 -19.14 16.64 3.98
CA GLY A 112 -18.97 17.06 5.38
C GLY A 112 -19.67 16.15 6.39
N ASP A 113 -20.04 14.91 6.01
CA ASP A 113 -20.63 13.94 6.93
C ASP A 113 -19.64 13.61 8.05
N ARG A 114 -20.05 13.90 9.28
CA ARG A 114 -19.20 13.74 10.47
C ARG A 114 -18.78 12.29 10.70
N PHE A 115 -19.69 11.33 10.48
CA PHE A 115 -19.38 9.92 10.65
C PHE A 115 -18.29 9.48 9.67
N ALA A 116 -18.40 9.87 8.40
CA ALA A 116 -17.41 9.53 7.38
C ALA A 116 -16.05 10.17 7.66
N LEU A 117 -16.01 11.43 8.10
CA LEU A 117 -14.77 12.11 8.47
C LEU A 117 -14.09 11.46 9.68
N GLU A 118 -14.83 11.16 10.75
CA GLU A 118 -14.31 10.47 11.95
C GLU A 118 -13.82 9.05 11.59
N PHE A 119 -14.50 8.36 10.68
CA PHE A 119 -14.06 7.05 10.18
C PHE A 119 -12.72 7.15 9.46
N TRP A 120 -12.57 8.08 8.49
CA TRP A 120 -11.33 8.24 7.74
C TRP A 120 -10.16 8.67 8.62
N GLU A 121 -10.42 9.48 9.64
CA GLU A 121 -9.40 9.83 10.63
C GLU A 121 -8.94 8.58 11.41
N SER A 122 -9.88 7.73 11.87
CA SER A 122 -9.56 6.46 12.53
C SER A 122 -8.82 5.49 11.61
N TYR A 123 -9.25 5.41 10.34
CA TYR A 123 -8.60 4.61 9.31
C TYR A 123 -7.15 5.07 9.06
N GLY A 124 -6.93 6.37 8.97
CA GLY A 124 -5.59 6.94 8.83
C GLY A 124 -4.69 6.61 10.00
N ARG A 125 -5.21 6.63 11.23
CA ARG A 125 -4.45 6.19 12.42
C ARG A 125 -4.03 4.73 12.31
N ASP A 126 -4.93 3.82 11.94
CA ASP A 126 -4.60 2.40 11.77
C ASP A 126 -3.52 2.21 10.70
N LEU A 127 -3.66 2.88 9.56
CA LEU A 127 -2.65 2.86 8.49
C LEU A 127 -1.30 3.38 9.01
N GLY A 128 -1.28 4.54 9.67
CA GLY A 128 -0.06 5.16 10.22
C GLY A 128 0.68 4.28 11.23
N ILE A 129 -0.05 3.51 12.06
CA ILE A 129 0.54 2.54 12.99
C ILE A 129 1.28 1.44 12.21
N GLY A 130 0.65 0.88 11.18
CA GLY A 130 1.29 -0.13 10.32
C GLY A 130 2.51 0.41 9.59
N LEU A 131 2.38 1.61 9.01
CA LEU A 131 3.48 2.28 8.31
C LEU A 131 4.66 2.57 9.23
N ALA A 132 4.44 2.93 10.48
CA ALA A 132 5.51 3.16 11.46
C ALA A 132 6.42 1.93 11.62
N SER A 133 5.84 0.72 11.64
CA SER A 133 6.61 -0.53 11.70
C SER A 133 7.47 -0.73 10.44
N LEU A 134 6.89 -0.48 9.27
CA LEU A 134 7.60 -0.61 7.99
C LEU A 134 8.72 0.43 7.85
N ILE A 135 8.49 1.66 8.32
CA ILE A 135 9.50 2.72 8.32
C ILE A 135 10.70 2.33 9.17
N TYR A 136 10.52 1.75 10.35
CA TYR A 136 11.63 1.29 11.18
C TYR A 136 12.44 0.15 10.57
N ILE A 137 11.82 -0.68 9.72
CA ILE A 137 12.51 -1.81 9.07
C ILE A 137 13.26 -1.36 7.82
N LEU A 138 12.66 -0.46 7.01
CA LEU A 138 13.10 -0.18 5.64
C LEU A 138 13.62 1.25 5.45
N THR A 139 13.27 2.21 6.35
CA THR A 139 13.61 3.64 6.23
C THR A 139 13.43 4.18 4.80
N PRO A 140 12.22 4.04 4.19
CA PRO A 140 12.00 4.45 2.81
C PRO A 140 12.00 5.97 2.68
N GLU A 141 12.37 6.49 1.49
CA GLU A 141 12.25 7.91 1.14
C GLU A 141 10.81 8.28 0.78
N ALA A 142 10.04 7.31 0.26
CA ALA A 142 8.63 7.48 -0.04
C ALA A 142 7.80 6.24 0.29
N ILE A 143 6.55 6.48 0.67
CA ILE A 143 5.50 5.46 0.75
C ILE A 143 4.43 5.86 -0.25
N VAL A 144 4.18 5.01 -1.24
CA VAL A 144 3.16 5.23 -2.27
C VAL A 144 1.92 4.41 -1.92
N ILE A 145 0.77 5.05 -1.86
CA ILE A 145 -0.52 4.41 -1.56
C ILE A 145 -1.37 4.37 -2.83
N GLY A 146 -1.59 3.16 -3.32
CA GLY A 146 -2.44 2.88 -4.47
C GLY A 146 -3.70 2.07 -4.11
N GLY A 147 -4.41 1.60 -5.15
CA GLY A 147 -5.68 0.89 -5.01
C GLY A 147 -6.89 1.83 -4.89
N GLY A 148 -8.12 1.27 -4.97
CA GLY A 148 -9.35 2.06 -5.02
C GLY A 148 -9.56 2.98 -3.83
N ILE A 149 -9.12 2.59 -2.63
CA ILE A 149 -9.25 3.38 -1.40
C ILE A 149 -8.42 4.68 -1.47
N SER A 150 -7.33 4.70 -2.24
CA SER A 150 -6.47 5.88 -2.36
C SER A 150 -7.18 7.11 -2.95
N ALA A 151 -8.32 6.94 -3.61
CA ALA A 151 -9.17 8.04 -4.04
C ALA A 151 -9.66 8.94 -2.87
N SER A 152 -9.66 8.40 -1.64
CA SER A 152 -10.03 9.14 -0.41
C SER A 152 -8.81 9.57 0.41
N ALA A 153 -7.60 9.57 -0.17
CA ALA A 153 -6.35 9.83 0.55
C ALA A 153 -6.33 11.17 1.32
N GLU A 154 -6.97 12.20 0.78
CA GLU A 154 -7.07 13.51 1.42
C GLU A 154 -7.67 13.47 2.83
N PHE A 155 -8.57 12.51 3.10
CA PHE A 155 -9.23 12.39 4.39
C PHE A 155 -8.42 11.59 5.41
N PHE A 156 -7.58 10.65 5.00
CA PHE A 156 -6.85 9.78 5.92
C PHE A 156 -5.33 10.02 5.97
N PHE A 157 -4.72 10.63 4.96
CA PHE A 157 -3.29 10.94 4.97
C PHE A 157 -2.87 11.82 6.15
N PRO A 158 -3.61 12.90 6.50
CA PRO A 158 -3.22 13.72 7.65
C PRO A 158 -3.11 12.92 8.95
N ALA A 159 -4.08 12.04 9.23
CA ALA A 159 -4.07 11.20 10.42
C ALA A 159 -2.97 10.14 10.37
N ALA A 160 -2.69 9.56 9.19
CA ALA A 160 -1.59 8.61 9.02
C ALA A 160 -0.23 9.27 9.26
N MET A 161 0.00 10.47 8.73
CA MET A 161 1.22 11.24 8.96
C MET A 161 1.39 11.62 10.44
N ALA A 162 0.33 12.07 11.10
CA ALA A 162 0.36 12.39 12.53
C ALA A 162 0.77 11.17 13.38
N GLU A 163 0.28 9.96 13.05
CA GLU A 163 0.70 8.73 13.73
C GLU A 163 2.15 8.36 13.44
N ILE A 164 2.62 8.54 12.21
CA ILE A 164 4.03 8.34 11.85
C ILE A 164 4.90 9.31 12.65
N GLU A 165 4.55 10.58 12.70
CA GLU A 165 5.30 11.60 13.45
C GLU A 165 5.36 11.31 14.94
N ARG A 166 4.27 10.80 15.51
CA ARG A 166 4.17 10.46 16.93
C ARG A 166 4.99 9.23 17.30
N ARG A 167 5.10 8.25 16.39
CA ARG A 167 5.68 6.93 16.66
C ARG A 167 7.12 6.78 16.18
N VAL A 168 7.47 7.42 15.08
CA VAL A 168 8.74 7.20 14.41
C VAL A 168 9.75 8.28 14.79
N LEU A 169 10.95 7.87 15.16
CA LEU A 169 12.06 8.79 15.46
C LEU A 169 12.34 9.71 14.26
N PRO A 170 12.64 10.99 14.49
CA PRO A 170 12.94 11.94 13.42
C PRO A 170 14.03 11.46 12.45
N SER A 171 15.05 10.76 12.96
CA SER A 171 16.12 10.19 12.12
C SER A 171 15.63 9.12 11.13
N SER A 172 14.62 8.31 11.52
CA SER A 172 14.11 7.22 10.69
C SER A 172 13.05 7.67 9.69
N ARG A 173 12.50 8.89 9.83
CA ARG A 173 11.49 9.49 8.92
C ARG A 173 11.98 10.76 8.22
N SER A 174 13.28 11.03 8.29
CA SER A 174 13.84 12.25 7.68
C SER A 174 13.63 12.23 6.17
N GLY A 175 12.93 13.25 5.64
CA GLY A 175 12.62 13.37 4.21
C GLY A 175 11.52 12.43 3.69
N LEU A 176 10.93 11.59 4.54
CA LEU A 176 9.85 10.67 4.14
C LEU A 176 8.67 11.42 3.52
N GLN A 177 8.19 10.91 2.40
CA GLN A 177 6.96 11.39 1.74
C GLN A 177 5.90 10.29 1.69
N LEU A 178 4.65 10.65 2.01
CA LEU A 178 3.47 9.81 1.82
C LEU A 178 2.73 10.32 0.60
N LEU A 179 2.63 9.52 -0.45
CA LEU A 179 2.18 9.94 -1.78
C LEU A 179 1.01 9.05 -2.26
N PRO A 180 0.00 9.62 -2.91
CA PRO A 180 -0.93 8.81 -3.68
C PRO A 180 -0.25 8.30 -4.96
N ALA A 181 -0.63 7.08 -5.40
CA ALA A 181 -0.18 6.51 -6.67
C ALA A 181 -0.66 7.36 -7.87
N GLU A 182 0.20 7.51 -8.87
CA GLU A 182 -0.10 8.30 -10.08
C GLU A 182 -0.66 7.46 -11.23
N LEU A 183 -0.26 6.19 -11.37
CA LEU A 183 -0.60 5.35 -12.52
C LEU A 183 -1.95 4.62 -12.38
N GLY A 184 -2.53 4.60 -11.19
CA GLY A 184 -3.81 3.95 -10.94
C GLY A 184 -3.82 2.49 -11.43
N ASN A 185 -4.86 2.11 -12.18
CA ASN A 185 -5.00 0.74 -12.71
C ASN A 185 -3.94 0.34 -13.76
N GLN A 186 -3.15 1.29 -14.26
CA GLN A 186 -2.10 1.00 -15.24
C GLN A 186 -0.78 0.60 -14.56
N ALA A 187 -0.62 0.83 -13.26
CA ALA A 187 0.63 0.59 -12.54
C ALA A 187 1.18 -0.83 -12.74
N GLY A 188 0.31 -1.84 -12.61
CA GLY A 188 0.68 -3.25 -12.82
C GLY A 188 1.19 -3.55 -14.23
N MET A 189 0.53 -3.00 -15.27
CA MET A 189 0.95 -3.18 -16.66
C MET A 189 2.28 -2.49 -16.95
N VAL A 190 2.45 -1.27 -16.47
CA VAL A 190 3.70 -0.49 -16.60
C VAL A 190 4.86 -1.22 -15.92
N GLY A 191 4.65 -1.74 -14.72
CA GLY A 191 5.67 -2.50 -13.99
C GLY A 191 6.00 -3.85 -14.65
N ALA A 192 5.00 -4.55 -15.19
CA ALA A 192 5.24 -5.77 -15.96
C ALA A 192 6.08 -5.48 -17.22
N ALA A 193 5.80 -4.38 -17.92
CA ALA A 193 6.62 -3.93 -19.04
C ALA A 193 8.05 -3.61 -18.61
N LYS A 194 8.23 -2.89 -17.47
CA LYS A 194 9.57 -2.60 -16.91
C LYS A 194 10.32 -3.89 -16.59
N LEU A 195 9.66 -4.88 -16.01
CA LEU A 195 10.26 -6.16 -15.66
C LEU A 195 10.72 -6.94 -16.91
N ALA A 196 9.98 -6.85 -18.00
CA ALA A 196 10.32 -7.51 -19.26
C ALA A 196 11.47 -6.82 -20.01
N LEU A 197 11.68 -5.53 -19.77
CA LEU A 197 12.76 -4.74 -20.40
C LEU A 197 14.10 -4.85 -19.64
N GLY A 198 14.10 -5.36 -18.40
CA GLY A 198 15.29 -5.45 -17.51
C GLY A 198 15.47 -4.16 -16.77
#